data_7a836a319936b22de274116d98d38364
#
_entry.id   7a836a319936b22de274116d98d38364
#
_cell.length_a   1.000
_cell.length_b   1.000
_cell.length_c   1.000
_cell.angle_alpha   90.00
_cell.angle_beta   90.00
_cell.angle_gamma   90.00
#
_symmetry.space_group_name_H-M   'P 1'
#
loop_
_entity.id
_entity.type
_entity.pdbx_description
1 polymer ?
#
loop_
_entity_poly.entity_id
_entity_poly.type
_entity_poly.pdbx_seq_one_letter_code
_entity_poly.pdbx_strand_id
1 'polypeptide(L)'
;MKTTHLHLFLFILFLGCTSSLTAQYKWFNPQKESFPVVRGQAWQEDPAGFYTRLPQRAKDKVRKAVWDLSLQSAGLSIAFRSNAPEIKIRYVVKGALSMPHMPATGVSGIDLYATDNNGQERWCVGRYVMQDTITYDFSGLSYAAKTGKGFEYQLFLPLYNSVSWLEIGVPENTSFRFLPVSQEKPLVIYGTSIAQGACASRPGMAWGNILNRKSEHPVINLGFSGNGKLESELFDLLSEIDAKLFIIDCMPNLPGKSAEVIYDRTLKGVKKLRETSKAPILLVEHDGYANDVTSEKAEESYRVANTELRKAYNTLQEEQIPDIYYLTKEEIGIPADGMVDGVHSTDLGMQQYADSYFCLLYTSPSP
;
A
#
# COMPACT_ATOMS: atom_id res chain seq x y z
N MET A 1 -90.08 -27.35 8.03
CA MET A 1 -89.26 -26.79 6.95
C MET A 1 -88.22 -25.89 7.59
N LYS A 2 -86.95 -26.34 7.65
CA LYS A 2 -85.84 -25.59 8.12
C LYS A 2 -84.86 -25.32 6.98
N THR A 3 -84.78 -24.10 6.55
CA THR A 3 -83.84 -23.63 5.52
C THR A 3 -82.49 -23.38 6.13
N THR A 4 -81.49 -24.16 5.71
CA THR A 4 -80.09 -23.99 6.07
C THR A 4 -79.39 -23.07 5.04
N HIS A 5 -78.94 -21.90 5.48
CA HIS A 5 -78.11 -21.00 4.67
C HIS A 5 -76.66 -21.46 4.74
N LEU A 6 -76.12 -21.83 3.58
CA LEU A 6 -74.71 -22.18 3.39
C LEU A 6 -73.91 -20.89 3.06
N HIS A 7 -73.12 -20.42 4.00
CA HIS A 7 -72.19 -19.30 3.75
C HIS A 7 -70.90 -19.83 3.14
N LEU A 8 -70.69 -19.50 1.87
CA LEU A 8 -69.47 -19.79 1.15
C LEU A 8 -68.40 -18.70 1.48
N PHE A 9 -67.38 -19.04 2.30
CA PHE A 9 -66.25 -18.18 2.56
C PHE A 9 -65.26 -18.29 1.41
N LEU A 10 -65.14 -17.24 0.59
CA LEU A 10 -64.12 -17.13 -0.46
C LEU A 10 -62.83 -16.69 0.16
N PHE A 11 -61.83 -17.59 0.37
CA PHE A 11 -60.47 -17.28 0.79
C PHE A 11 -59.67 -16.83 -0.47
N ILE A 12 -59.50 -15.52 -0.67
CA ILE A 12 -58.62 -14.96 -1.66
C ILE A 12 -57.20 -15.08 -1.15
N LEU A 13 -56.44 -16.08 -1.61
CA LEU A 13 -55.01 -16.18 -1.37
C LEU A 13 -54.27 -15.08 -2.20
N PHE A 14 -53.91 -14.01 -1.56
CA PHE A 14 -52.92 -13.05 -2.11
C PHE A 14 -51.55 -13.72 -2.09
N LEU A 15 -51.16 -14.39 -3.18
CA LEU A 15 -49.75 -14.70 -3.47
C LEU A 15 -49.04 -13.37 -3.79
N GLY A 16 -48.49 -12.74 -2.75
CA GLY A 16 -47.56 -11.66 -2.89
C GLY A 16 -46.28 -12.20 -3.54
N CYS A 17 -46.17 -12.11 -4.88
CA CYS A 17 -44.89 -12.21 -5.54
C CYS A 17 -43.99 -11.07 -4.99
N THR A 18 -43.25 -11.34 -3.95
CA THR A 18 -42.10 -10.52 -3.61
C THR A 18 -41.04 -10.75 -4.69
N SER A 19 -41.15 -10.04 -5.82
CA SER A 19 -40.02 -9.88 -6.73
C SER A 19 -38.93 -9.25 -5.91
N SER A 20 -37.91 -10.04 -5.54
CA SER A 20 -36.64 -9.50 -5.03
C SER A 20 -36.12 -8.61 -6.16
N LEU A 21 -36.30 -7.30 -6.03
CA LEU A 21 -35.64 -6.31 -6.85
C LEU A 21 -34.12 -6.48 -6.58
N THR A 22 -33.48 -7.30 -7.39
CA THR A 22 -32.01 -7.33 -7.42
C THR A 22 -31.56 -5.93 -7.85
N ALA A 23 -30.90 -5.21 -6.97
CA ALA A 23 -30.38 -3.90 -7.27
C ALA A 23 -29.52 -4.00 -8.53
N GLN A 24 -29.86 -3.22 -9.55
CA GLN A 24 -29.08 -3.14 -10.78
C GLN A 24 -27.85 -2.27 -10.49
N TYR A 25 -26.65 -2.76 -10.87
CA TYR A 25 -25.38 -2.09 -10.61
C TYR A 25 -24.84 -1.44 -11.88
N LYS A 26 -24.36 -0.21 -11.72
CA LYS A 26 -23.52 0.44 -12.70
C LYS A 26 -22.05 0.18 -12.33
N TRP A 27 -21.28 -0.29 -13.32
CA TRP A 27 -19.88 -0.67 -13.15
C TRP A 27 -18.94 0.35 -13.78
N PHE A 28 -17.89 0.71 -13.03
CA PHE A 28 -16.89 1.70 -13.41
C PHE A 28 -15.52 1.04 -13.45
N ASN A 29 -14.85 1.15 -14.58
CA ASN A 29 -13.50 0.62 -14.76
C ASN A 29 -12.50 1.78 -14.77
N PRO A 30 -11.52 1.82 -13.84
CA PRO A 30 -10.52 2.88 -13.78
C PRO A 30 -9.71 3.05 -15.08
N GLN A 31 -9.50 1.97 -15.83
CA GLN A 31 -8.76 2.00 -17.10
C GLN A 31 -9.48 2.75 -18.23
N LYS A 32 -10.75 3.10 -18.04
CA LYS A 32 -11.55 3.86 -19.02
C LYS A 32 -11.59 5.35 -18.76
N GLU A 33 -10.97 5.80 -17.65
CA GLU A 33 -10.91 7.24 -17.34
C GLU A 33 -9.92 7.96 -18.25
N SER A 34 -10.24 9.21 -18.55
CA SER A 34 -9.41 10.09 -19.40
C SER A 34 -8.29 10.80 -18.64
N PHE A 35 -8.21 10.59 -17.34
CA PHE A 35 -7.19 11.18 -16.44
C PHE A 35 -6.63 10.12 -15.50
N PRO A 36 -5.42 10.33 -14.95
CA PRO A 36 -4.81 9.40 -14.02
C PRO A 36 -5.63 9.25 -12.74
N VAL A 37 -5.94 7.99 -12.37
CA VAL A 37 -6.74 7.63 -11.19
C VAL A 37 -6.02 6.68 -10.23
N VAL A 38 -4.89 6.10 -10.63
CA VAL A 38 -4.08 5.22 -9.79
C VAL A 38 -3.06 6.04 -9.04
N ARG A 39 -3.26 6.15 -7.72
CA ARG A 39 -2.34 6.82 -6.80
C ARG A 39 -1.17 5.91 -6.45
N GLY A 40 -0.02 6.48 -6.13
CA GLY A 40 1.20 5.74 -5.76
C GLY A 40 2.10 5.35 -6.92
N GLN A 41 1.76 5.73 -8.17
CA GLN A 41 2.63 5.61 -9.35
C GLN A 41 3.46 6.87 -9.55
N ALA A 42 4.78 6.71 -9.71
CA ALA A 42 5.67 7.84 -10.01
C ALA A 42 5.68 8.21 -11.50
N TRP A 43 5.53 7.24 -12.39
CA TRP A 43 5.66 7.39 -13.85
C TRP A 43 4.33 7.12 -14.55
N GLN A 44 3.38 8.03 -14.40
CA GLN A 44 2.02 7.86 -14.93
C GLN A 44 1.92 7.91 -16.46
N GLU A 45 2.88 8.56 -17.12
CA GLU A 45 2.92 8.69 -18.59
C GLU A 45 3.62 7.51 -19.29
N ASP A 46 4.42 6.71 -18.54
CA ASP A 46 5.15 5.56 -19.05
C ASP A 46 5.00 4.32 -18.15
N PRO A 47 3.78 3.94 -17.75
CA PRO A 47 3.62 2.78 -16.87
C PRO A 47 3.85 1.47 -17.63
N ALA A 48 4.50 0.51 -16.98
CA ALA A 48 4.64 -0.85 -17.52
C ALA A 48 3.28 -1.57 -17.67
N GLY A 49 2.31 -1.13 -16.91
CA GLY A 49 0.92 -1.54 -16.94
C GLY A 49 0.11 -0.66 -16.01
N PHE A 50 -1.22 -0.68 -16.15
CA PHE A 50 -2.09 0.24 -15.42
C PHE A 50 -1.97 0.17 -13.89
N TYR A 51 -1.67 -1.01 -13.35
CA TYR A 51 -1.53 -1.25 -11.90
C TYR A 51 -0.11 -1.68 -11.51
N THR A 52 0.92 -1.11 -12.15
CA THR A 52 2.33 -1.45 -11.91
C THR A 52 3.11 -0.26 -11.34
N ARG A 53 4.30 -0.51 -10.77
CA ARG A 53 5.03 0.50 -9.98
C ARG A 53 6.21 1.13 -10.70
N LEU A 54 6.87 0.42 -11.62
CA LEU A 54 7.98 0.95 -12.42
C LEU A 54 7.53 1.31 -13.84
N PRO A 55 8.25 2.22 -14.52
CA PRO A 55 7.98 2.57 -15.90
C PRO A 55 8.40 1.46 -16.86
N GLN A 56 7.80 1.39 -18.05
CA GLN A 56 8.10 0.35 -19.04
C GLN A 56 9.58 0.30 -19.44
N ARG A 57 10.23 1.47 -19.54
CA ARG A 57 11.66 1.58 -19.88
C ARG A 57 12.62 1.01 -18.83
N ALA A 58 12.15 0.71 -17.61
CA ALA A 58 12.95 0.09 -16.57
C ALA A 58 13.19 -1.41 -16.82
N LYS A 59 12.38 -2.05 -17.68
CA LYS A 59 12.38 -3.49 -17.89
C LYS A 59 13.77 -4.09 -18.17
N ASP A 60 14.52 -3.45 -19.04
CA ASP A 60 15.83 -3.93 -19.47
C ASP A 60 16.99 -3.28 -18.70
N LYS A 61 16.68 -2.40 -17.75
CA LYS A 61 17.67 -1.69 -16.92
C LYS A 61 17.83 -2.30 -15.54
N VAL A 62 16.71 -2.64 -14.88
CA VAL A 62 16.76 -3.24 -13.55
C VAL A 62 16.86 -4.76 -13.63
N ARG A 63 17.32 -5.41 -12.55
CA ARG A 63 17.33 -6.88 -12.49
C ARG A 63 15.92 -7.45 -12.68
N LYS A 64 15.87 -8.61 -13.36
CA LYS A 64 14.60 -9.31 -13.62
C LYS A 64 13.72 -9.47 -12.37
N ALA A 65 14.31 -9.80 -11.22
CA ALA A 65 13.57 -9.96 -9.97
C ALA A 65 12.91 -8.65 -9.49
N VAL A 66 13.59 -7.51 -9.64
CA VAL A 66 13.03 -6.18 -9.34
C VAL A 66 11.91 -5.86 -10.32
N TRP A 67 12.13 -6.14 -11.62
CA TRP A 67 11.10 -5.95 -12.64
C TRP A 67 9.84 -6.75 -12.33
N ASP A 68 9.97 -8.06 -12.07
CA ASP A 68 8.83 -8.94 -11.80
C ASP A 68 8.02 -8.47 -10.56
N LEU A 69 8.73 -8.05 -9.50
CA LEU A 69 8.11 -7.48 -8.30
C LEU A 69 7.43 -6.13 -8.56
N SER A 70 7.96 -5.33 -9.49
CA SER A 70 7.36 -4.04 -9.83
C SER A 70 5.99 -4.15 -10.50
N LEU A 71 5.69 -5.31 -11.07
CA LEU A 71 4.37 -5.59 -11.66
C LEU A 71 3.29 -5.85 -10.61
N GLN A 72 3.66 -6.07 -9.34
CA GLN A 72 2.74 -6.17 -8.22
C GLN A 72 2.30 -4.79 -7.74
N SER A 73 1.08 -4.70 -7.21
CA SER A 73 0.38 -3.43 -6.98
C SER A 73 0.59 -2.82 -5.58
N ALA A 74 1.65 -3.23 -4.85
CA ALA A 74 1.94 -2.74 -3.50
C ALA A 74 2.00 -1.20 -3.43
N GLY A 75 1.29 -0.60 -2.47
CA GLY A 75 1.25 0.85 -2.30
C GLY A 75 0.36 1.60 -3.29
N LEU A 76 -0.18 0.93 -4.31
CA LEU A 76 -1.11 1.55 -5.24
C LEU A 76 -2.52 1.61 -4.65
N SER A 77 -3.25 2.66 -4.98
CA SER A 77 -4.64 2.83 -4.57
C SER A 77 -5.45 3.61 -5.60
N ILE A 78 -6.78 3.50 -5.51
CA ILE A 78 -7.74 4.22 -6.35
C ILE A 78 -8.63 5.03 -5.42
N ALA A 79 -8.78 6.32 -5.71
CA ALA A 79 -9.70 7.16 -4.95
C ALA A 79 -10.94 7.50 -5.77
N PHE A 80 -12.08 7.50 -5.10
CA PHE A 80 -13.35 7.86 -5.71
C PHE A 80 -14.32 8.45 -4.67
N ARG A 81 -15.36 9.12 -5.14
CA ARG A 81 -16.45 9.63 -4.29
C ARG A 81 -17.75 8.92 -4.67
N SER A 82 -18.50 8.49 -3.64
CA SER A 82 -19.81 7.88 -3.83
C SER A 82 -20.73 8.14 -2.65
N ASN A 83 -22.04 8.20 -2.90
CA ASN A 83 -23.07 8.19 -1.87
C ASN A 83 -23.78 6.82 -1.79
N ALA A 84 -23.23 5.80 -2.42
CA ALA A 84 -23.83 4.47 -2.45
C ALA A 84 -23.90 3.85 -1.04
N PRO A 85 -25.02 3.19 -0.66
CA PRO A 85 -25.13 2.46 0.60
C PRO A 85 -24.39 1.12 0.60
N GLU A 86 -23.96 0.69 -0.58
CA GLU A 86 -23.14 -0.49 -0.82
C GLU A 86 -22.23 -0.30 -2.04
N ILE A 87 -21.05 -0.90 -2.00
CA ILE A 87 -20.06 -0.87 -3.08
C ILE A 87 -19.61 -2.31 -3.32
N LYS A 88 -19.62 -2.73 -4.58
CA LYS A 88 -19.07 -4.04 -5.00
C LYS A 88 -17.82 -3.83 -5.81
N ILE A 89 -16.81 -4.65 -5.55
CA ILE A 89 -15.57 -4.61 -6.33
C ILE A 89 -15.30 -6.00 -6.86
N ARG A 90 -14.93 -6.09 -8.13
CA ARG A 90 -14.49 -7.32 -8.75
C ARG A 90 -13.19 -7.09 -9.51
N TYR A 91 -12.26 -8.01 -9.39
CA TYR A 91 -10.95 -7.89 -10.02
C TYR A 91 -10.29 -9.25 -10.24
N VAL A 92 -9.27 -9.25 -11.08
CA VAL A 92 -8.48 -10.44 -11.40
C VAL A 92 -7.02 -10.17 -11.10
N VAL A 93 -6.37 -11.13 -10.46
CA VAL A 93 -4.92 -11.14 -10.19
C VAL A 93 -4.22 -12.26 -10.96
N LYS A 94 -2.89 -12.16 -11.09
CA LYS A 94 -2.11 -13.09 -11.92
C LYS A 94 -1.40 -14.19 -11.15
N GLY A 95 -1.09 -13.98 -9.87
CA GLY A 95 -0.29 -14.87 -9.04
C GLY A 95 -1.12 -15.74 -8.09
N ALA A 96 -0.44 -16.53 -7.27
CA ALA A 96 -1.05 -17.29 -6.18
C ALA A 96 -1.77 -16.36 -5.20
N LEU A 97 -2.91 -16.79 -4.67
CA LEU A 97 -3.75 -15.95 -3.82
C LEU A 97 -3.16 -15.70 -2.43
N SER A 98 -2.34 -16.61 -1.92
CA SER A 98 -1.72 -16.54 -0.57
C SER A 98 -0.29 -17.04 -0.60
N MET A 99 0.45 -16.79 0.49
CA MET A 99 1.77 -17.34 0.77
C MET A 99 1.75 -18.07 2.14
N PRO A 100 2.69 -18.99 2.42
CA PRO A 100 2.70 -19.72 3.70
C PRO A 100 2.70 -18.85 4.96
N HIS A 101 3.30 -17.66 4.87
CA HIS A 101 3.47 -16.71 5.98
C HIS A 101 2.59 -15.45 5.81
N MET A 102 1.75 -15.39 4.77
CA MET A 102 0.91 -14.22 4.50
C MET A 102 -0.48 -14.64 3.97
N PRO A 103 -1.58 -14.19 4.60
CA PRO A 103 -2.93 -14.58 4.21
C PRO A 103 -3.32 -14.01 2.84
N ALA A 104 -4.33 -14.63 2.22
CA ALA A 104 -4.87 -14.18 0.93
C ALA A 104 -5.36 -12.72 0.97
N THR A 105 -5.87 -12.27 2.10
CA THR A 105 -6.29 -10.88 2.31
C THR A 105 -5.15 -9.87 2.22
N GLY A 106 -3.93 -10.25 2.58
CA GLY A 106 -2.73 -9.42 2.44
C GLY A 106 -2.11 -9.56 1.05
N VAL A 107 -1.92 -10.81 0.57
CA VAL A 107 -1.27 -11.08 -0.72
C VAL A 107 -2.07 -10.54 -1.89
N SER A 108 -3.38 -10.87 -1.94
CA SER A 108 -4.25 -10.66 -3.08
C SER A 108 -5.48 -9.82 -2.79
N GLY A 109 -5.74 -9.50 -1.50
CA GLY A 109 -6.91 -8.74 -1.09
C GLY A 109 -6.80 -7.25 -1.37
N ILE A 110 -7.91 -6.57 -1.18
CA ILE A 110 -8.06 -5.12 -1.26
C ILE A 110 -8.60 -4.56 0.05
N ASP A 111 -8.34 -3.29 0.32
CA ASP A 111 -8.92 -2.60 1.48
C ASP A 111 -9.60 -1.31 1.06
N LEU A 112 -10.76 -1.05 1.62
CA LEU A 112 -11.52 0.17 1.41
C LEU A 112 -11.55 1.01 2.69
N TYR A 113 -11.14 2.26 2.56
CA TYR A 113 -11.28 3.28 3.60
C TYR A 113 -12.18 4.40 3.12
N ALA A 114 -13.07 4.87 4.00
CA ALA A 114 -13.93 6.01 3.75
C ALA A 114 -13.45 7.20 4.58
N THR A 115 -13.34 8.37 3.96
CA THR A 115 -13.14 9.63 4.66
C THR A 115 -14.47 10.38 4.71
N ASP A 116 -14.95 10.64 5.90
CA ASP A 116 -16.20 11.36 6.11
C ASP A 116 -16.02 12.87 5.88
N ASN A 117 -17.12 13.63 5.97
CA ASN A 117 -17.10 15.08 5.73
C ASN A 117 -16.34 15.88 6.82
N ASN A 118 -15.92 15.23 7.90
CA ASN A 118 -15.09 15.82 8.97
C ASN A 118 -13.62 15.41 8.84
N GLY A 119 -13.25 14.71 7.77
CA GLY A 119 -11.90 14.22 7.55
C GLY A 119 -11.53 12.95 8.33
N GLN A 120 -12.51 12.30 9.00
CA GLN A 120 -12.24 11.07 9.74
C GLN A 120 -12.22 9.87 8.81
N GLU A 121 -11.12 9.14 8.81
CA GLU A 121 -11.00 7.88 8.11
C GLU A 121 -11.66 6.72 8.85
N ARG A 122 -12.34 5.86 8.09
CA ARG A 122 -12.99 4.65 8.58
C ARG A 122 -12.70 3.49 7.65
N TRP A 123 -12.21 2.38 8.22
CA TRP A 123 -12.11 1.15 7.47
C TRP A 123 -13.50 0.57 7.19
N CYS A 124 -13.74 0.22 5.94
CA CYS A 124 -14.97 -0.41 5.48
C CYS A 124 -14.81 -1.92 5.48
N VAL A 125 -15.62 -2.62 6.26
CA VAL A 125 -15.64 -4.09 6.29
C VAL A 125 -16.34 -4.63 5.06
N GLY A 126 -15.66 -5.46 4.27
CA GLY A 126 -16.20 -6.13 3.10
C GLY A 126 -16.30 -7.65 3.30
N ARG A 127 -17.33 -8.27 2.71
CA ARG A 127 -17.36 -9.72 2.49
C ARG A 127 -16.64 -10.01 1.20
N TYR A 128 -15.85 -11.07 1.16
CA TYR A 128 -15.06 -11.39 -0.02
C TYR A 128 -15.13 -12.87 -0.42
N VAL A 129 -14.91 -13.14 -1.69
CA VAL A 129 -14.72 -14.48 -2.24
C VAL A 129 -13.41 -14.48 -3.03
N MET A 130 -12.48 -15.33 -2.62
CA MET A 130 -11.17 -15.49 -3.25
C MET A 130 -11.22 -16.65 -4.25
N GLN A 131 -11.31 -16.31 -5.53
CA GLN A 131 -11.32 -17.26 -6.66
C GLN A 131 -10.74 -16.58 -7.91
N ASP A 132 -10.91 -17.13 -9.11
CA ASP A 132 -10.36 -16.57 -10.37
C ASP A 132 -10.76 -15.10 -10.58
N THR A 133 -12.01 -14.75 -10.31
CA THR A 133 -12.47 -13.37 -10.16
C THR A 133 -12.73 -13.13 -8.69
N ILE A 134 -11.89 -12.35 -8.06
CA ILE A 134 -12.04 -11.97 -6.65
C ILE A 134 -13.13 -10.91 -6.55
N THR A 135 -14.02 -11.07 -5.55
CA THR A 135 -15.10 -10.11 -5.30
C THR A 135 -15.09 -9.63 -3.86
N TYR A 136 -15.41 -8.37 -3.68
CA TYR A 136 -15.66 -7.74 -2.38
C TYR A 136 -16.98 -7.02 -2.39
N ASP A 137 -17.81 -7.27 -1.36
CA ASP A 137 -19.09 -6.61 -1.13
C ASP A 137 -18.99 -5.78 0.15
N PHE A 138 -18.93 -4.47 0.01
CA PHE A 138 -18.95 -3.50 1.12
C PHE A 138 -20.38 -3.00 1.30
N SER A 139 -21.05 -3.41 2.36
CA SER A 139 -22.43 -3.04 2.68
C SER A 139 -22.52 -2.24 3.97
N GLY A 140 -23.67 -1.63 4.22
CA GLY A 140 -23.90 -0.83 5.43
C GLY A 140 -23.25 0.57 5.40
N LEU A 141 -22.93 1.07 4.19
CA LEU A 141 -22.37 2.41 3.98
C LEU A 141 -23.45 3.52 4.00
N SER A 142 -24.51 3.31 4.76
CA SER A 142 -25.73 4.15 4.76
C SER A 142 -25.52 5.60 5.21
N TYR A 143 -24.43 5.90 5.93
CA TYR A 143 -24.10 7.28 6.29
C TYR A 143 -23.71 8.12 5.08
N ALA A 144 -23.01 7.55 4.10
CA ALA A 144 -22.71 8.22 2.85
C ALA A 144 -23.97 8.65 2.10
N ALA A 145 -24.98 7.76 2.05
CA ALA A 145 -26.28 8.05 1.44
C ALA A 145 -27.05 9.16 2.18
N LYS A 146 -27.02 9.16 3.50
CA LYS A 146 -27.74 10.14 4.33
C LYS A 146 -27.21 11.58 4.17
N THR A 147 -25.93 11.75 3.91
CA THR A 147 -25.33 13.09 3.77
C THR A 147 -25.60 13.74 2.41
N GLY A 148 -26.13 12.99 1.42
CA GLY A 148 -26.38 13.43 0.05
C GLY A 148 -25.11 13.76 -0.76
N LYS A 149 -24.01 14.09 -0.10
CA LYS A 149 -22.71 14.42 -0.72
C LYS A 149 -21.82 13.21 -0.94
N GLY A 150 -22.11 12.09 -0.27
CA GLY A 150 -21.29 10.90 -0.24
C GLY A 150 -19.98 11.09 0.51
N PHE A 151 -19.17 10.04 0.56
CA PHE A 151 -17.84 10.03 1.15
C PHE A 151 -16.78 9.89 0.06
N GLU A 152 -15.56 10.29 0.39
CA GLU A 152 -14.37 9.89 -0.37
C GLU A 152 -13.93 8.51 0.10
N TYR A 153 -13.60 7.68 -0.87
CA TYR A 153 -13.11 6.34 -0.62
C TYR A 153 -11.72 6.20 -1.21
N GLN A 154 -10.85 5.50 -0.48
CA GLN A 154 -9.54 5.06 -0.96
C GLN A 154 -9.49 3.54 -0.94
N LEU A 155 -9.30 2.94 -2.11
CA LEU A 155 -9.20 1.52 -2.33
C LEU A 155 -7.73 1.15 -2.50
N PHE A 156 -7.12 0.53 -1.50
CA PHE A 156 -5.77 -0.02 -1.56
C PHE A 156 -5.76 -1.35 -2.29
N LEU A 157 -4.79 -1.52 -3.18
CA LEU A 157 -4.62 -2.68 -4.03
C LEU A 157 -3.73 -3.77 -3.39
N PRO A 158 -3.71 -5.01 -3.94
CA PRO A 158 -2.92 -6.12 -3.42
C PRO A 158 -1.44 -5.82 -3.22
N LEU A 159 -0.85 -6.34 -2.12
CA LEU A 159 0.56 -6.12 -1.78
C LEU A 159 1.52 -7.02 -2.56
N TYR A 160 1.12 -8.27 -2.82
CA TYR A 160 1.99 -9.29 -3.42
C TYR A 160 1.40 -9.92 -4.68
N ASN A 161 0.45 -9.25 -5.31
CA ASN A 161 -0.13 -9.72 -6.56
C ASN A 161 -0.30 -8.60 -7.60
N SER A 162 -0.35 -8.99 -8.87
CA SER A 162 -0.53 -8.08 -10.00
C SER A 162 -2.00 -8.04 -10.39
N VAL A 163 -2.63 -6.88 -10.28
CA VAL A 163 -4.00 -6.68 -10.78
C VAL A 163 -3.96 -6.54 -12.29
N SER A 164 -4.76 -7.33 -13.00
CA SER A 164 -4.89 -7.25 -14.46
C SER A 164 -6.12 -6.49 -14.92
N TRP A 165 -7.19 -6.55 -14.13
CA TRP A 165 -8.47 -5.91 -14.39
C TRP A 165 -9.21 -5.65 -13.07
N LEU A 166 -9.95 -4.54 -12.99
CA LEU A 166 -10.76 -4.18 -11.83
C LEU A 166 -11.96 -3.33 -12.25
N GLU A 167 -13.10 -3.58 -11.60
CA GLU A 167 -14.30 -2.73 -11.70
C GLU A 167 -14.92 -2.49 -10.32
N ILE A 168 -15.49 -1.30 -10.16
CA ILE A 168 -16.22 -0.85 -8.97
C ILE A 168 -17.69 -0.69 -9.36
N GLY A 169 -18.58 -1.39 -8.67
CA GLY A 169 -20.01 -1.38 -8.89
C GLY A 169 -20.76 -0.68 -7.78
N VAL A 170 -21.69 0.20 -8.13
CA VAL A 170 -22.62 0.86 -7.20
C VAL A 170 -24.05 0.74 -7.74
N PRO A 171 -25.09 0.77 -6.88
CA PRO A 171 -26.49 0.78 -7.34
C PRO A 171 -26.76 1.93 -8.33
N GLU A 172 -27.51 1.67 -9.39
CA GLU A 172 -27.72 2.63 -10.50
C GLU A 172 -28.21 4.01 -10.07
N ASN A 173 -28.98 4.09 -9.01
CA ASN A 173 -29.57 5.33 -8.51
C ASN A 173 -28.64 6.10 -7.56
N THR A 174 -27.33 5.79 -7.53
CA THR A 174 -26.34 6.43 -6.67
C THR A 174 -25.29 7.18 -7.49
N SER A 175 -24.63 8.14 -6.88
CA SER A 175 -23.54 8.88 -7.49
C SER A 175 -22.23 8.15 -7.36
N PHE A 176 -21.40 8.21 -8.41
CA PHE A 176 -20.03 7.73 -8.40
C PHE A 176 -19.16 8.59 -9.33
N ARG A 177 -17.95 8.88 -8.89
CA ARG A 177 -16.90 9.46 -9.73
C ARG A 177 -15.52 9.10 -9.20
N PHE A 178 -14.59 8.80 -10.07
CA PHE A 178 -13.18 8.73 -9.70
C PHE A 178 -12.64 10.10 -9.32
N LEU A 179 -11.62 10.12 -8.46
CA LEU A 179 -10.88 11.32 -8.10
C LEU A 179 -9.50 11.28 -8.76
N PRO A 180 -9.01 12.43 -9.25
CA PRO A 180 -7.68 12.50 -9.85
C PRO A 180 -6.60 12.21 -8.79
N VAL A 181 -5.40 11.90 -9.27
CA VAL A 181 -4.21 11.79 -8.42
C VAL A 181 -3.83 13.13 -7.83
N SER A 182 -3.24 13.11 -6.63
CA SER A 182 -2.71 14.33 -6.00
C SER A 182 -1.52 14.89 -6.79
N GLN A 183 -1.41 16.20 -6.83
CA GLN A 183 -0.26 16.91 -7.39
C GLN A 183 0.80 17.27 -6.33
N GLU A 184 0.53 16.93 -5.07
CA GLU A 184 1.49 17.14 -3.97
C GLU A 184 2.72 16.23 -4.16
N LYS A 185 3.89 16.74 -3.76
CA LYS A 185 5.13 15.98 -3.80
C LYS A 185 5.04 14.75 -2.91
N PRO A 186 5.38 13.56 -3.42
CA PRO A 186 5.24 12.31 -2.68
C PRO A 186 6.35 12.06 -1.66
N LEU A 187 6.02 11.27 -0.64
CA LEU A 187 7.00 10.51 0.12
C LEU A 187 7.38 9.28 -0.70
N VAL A 188 8.64 9.09 -1.00
CA VAL A 188 9.13 8.00 -1.85
C VAL A 188 9.87 6.98 -1.01
N ILE A 189 9.36 5.77 -0.95
CA ILE A 189 9.94 4.65 -0.20
C ILE A 189 10.70 3.76 -1.17
N TYR A 190 12.00 3.58 -0.97
CA TYR A 190 12.79 2.52 -1.60
C TYR A 190 13.21 1.53 -0.52
N GLY A 191 12.77 0.27 -0.65
CA GLY A 191 12.98 -0.70 0.42
C GLY A 191 12.81 -2.16 0.02
N THR A 192 12.54 -2.98 1.02
CA THR A 192 12.57 -4.43 0.98
C THR A 192 11.17 -5.05 0.96
N SER A 193 11.04 -6.32 1.37
CA SER A 193 9.75 -7.00 1.62
C SER A 193 8.92 -6.28 2.70
N ILE A 194 9.59 -5.74 3.73
CA ILE A 194 8.93 -5.01 4.82
C ILE A 194 8.28 -3.75 4.25
N ALA A 195 8.99 -3.00 3.41
CA ALA A 195 8.45 -1.84 2.71
C ALA A 195 7.34 -2.21 1.71
N GLN A 196 7.45 -3.36 1.02
CA GLN A 196 6.40 -3.86 0.14
C GLN A 196 5.13 -4.24 0.91
N GLY A 197 5.24 -4.54 2.19
CA GLY A 197 4.12 -4.87 3.09
C GLY A 197 4.00 -6.37 3.41
N ALA A 198 5.12 -7.11 3.41
CA ALA A 198 5.13 -8.54 3.75
C ALA A 198 4.53 -8.77 5.14
N CYS A 199 3.66 -9.76 5.23
CA CYS A 199 2.95 -10.23 6.42
C CYS A 199 1.91 -9.26 7.00
N ALA A 200 1.68 -8.07 6.41
CA ALA A 200 0.49 -7.31 6.72
C ALA A 200 -0.77 -8.15 6.44
N SER A 201 -1.73 -8.16 7.37
CA SER A 201 -2.94 -8.98 7.25
C SER A 201 -3.82 -8.59 6.05
N ARG A 202 -3.72 -7.35 5.60
CA ARG A 202 -4.47 -6.74 4.50
C ARG A 202 -3.75 -5.47 4.00
N PRO A 203 -4.01 -4.98 2.78
CA PRO A 203 -3.25 -3.87 2.19
C PRO A 203 -3.18 -2.60 3.05
N GLY A 204 -4.29 -2.23 3.68
CA GLY A 204 -4.34 -1.04 4.53
C GLY A 204 -3.46 -1.12 5.79
N MET A 205 -2.98 -2.30 6.17
CA MET A 205 -2.10 -2.49 7.33
C MET A 205 -0.62 -2.49 6.97
N ALA A 206 -0.23 -2.49 5.69
CA ALA A 206 1.17 -2.25 5.32
C ALA A 206 1.60 -0.84 5.75
N TRP A 207 2.78 -0.70 6.38
CA TRP A 207 3.22 0.55 7.00
C TRP A 207 3.24 1.74 6.02
N GLY A 208 3.63 1.52 4.77
CA GLY A 208 3.59 2.56 3.74
C GLY A 208 2.16 3.06 3.46
N ASN A 209 1.15 2.17 3.55
CA ASN A 209 -0.25 2.54 3.38
C ASN A 209 -0.84 3.19 4.64
N ILE A 210 -0.36 2.80 5.84
CA ILE A 210 -0.69 3.52 7.09
C ILE A 210 -0.11 4.93 7.03
N LEU A 211 1.15 5.08 6.61
CA LEU A 211 1.80 6.37 6.44
C LEU A 211 1.05 7.23 5.41
N ASN A 212 0.61 6.65 4.30
CA ASN A 212 -0.19 7.35 3.27
C ASN A 212 -1.48 7.93 3.84
N ARG A 213 -2.17 7.20 4.73
CA ARG A 213 -3.40 7.68 5.36
C ARG A 213 -3.16 8.74 6.45
N LYS A 214 -1.98 8.70 7.10
CA LYS A 214 -1.62 9.67 8.15
C LYS A 214 -1.02 10.95 7.59
N SER A 215 -0.41 10.88 6.41
CA SER A 215 0.29 11.99 5.79
C SER A 215 -0.62 12.80 4.88
N GLU A 216 -0.37 14.09 4.77
CA GLU A 216 -0.97 14.97 3.75
C GLU A 216 -0.34 14.75 2.36
N HIS A 217 0.79 14.04 2.30
CA HIS A 217 1.53 13.76 1.07
C HIS A 217 1.22 12.35 0.54
N PRO A 218 1.09 12.16 -0.78
CA PRO A 218 0.95 10.83 -1.35
C PRO A 218 2.23 10.00 -1.10
N VAL A 219 2.08 8.68 -1.01
CA VAL A 219 3.20 7.76 -0.83
C VAL A 219 3.41 6.95 -2.10
N ILE A 220 4.66 6.88 -2.57
CA ILE A 220 5.12 6.00 -3.65
C ILE A 220 5.91 4.86 -3.00
N ASN A 221 5.41 3.63 -3.15
CA ASN A 221 6.04 2.45 -2.58
C ASN A 221 6.88 1.70 -3.62
N LEU A 222 8.20 1.78 -3.49
CA LEU A 222 9.18 1.03 -4.27
C LEU A 222 9.90 0.00 -3.39
N GLY A 223 9.12 -0.72 -2.56
CA GLY A 223 9.57 -1.91 -1.83
C GLY A 223 9.65 -3.11 -2.76
N PHE A 224 10.76 -3.84 -2.73
CA PHE A 224 11.03 -5.01 -3.56
C PHE A 224 11.51 -6.16 -2.70
N SER A 225 10.61 -7.14 -2.44
CA SER A 225 10.85 -8.27 -1.56
C SER A 225 12.15 -9.02 -1.88
N GLY A 226 13.09 -9.09 -0.91
CA GLY A 226 14.42 -9.67 -1.09
C GLY A 226 15.35 -8.90 -2.06
N ASN A 227 14.91 -7.75 -2.61
CA ASN A 227 15.56 -7.09 -3.74
C ASN A 227 15.76 -5.57 -3.59
N GLY A 228 15.46 -4.99 -2.44
CA GLY A 228 15.88 -3.62 -2.09
C GLY A 228 17.35 -3.61 -1.70
N LYS A 229 18.28 -3.47 -2.68
CA LYS A 229 19.72 -3.71 -2.48
C LYS A 229 20.61 -2.52 -2.83
N LEU A 230 20.08 -1.30 -2.75
CA LEU A 230 20.78 -0.05 -3.06
C LEU A 230 21.46 -0.06 -4.45
N GLU A 231 20.75 -0.53 -5.46
CA GLU A 231 21.27 -0.66 -6.80
C GLU A 231 21.22 0.68 -7.55
N SER A 232 22.26 1.00 -8.33
CA SER A 232 22.41 2.26 -9.07
C SER A 232 21.25 2.53 -10.00
N GLU A 233 20.73 1.48 -10.67
CA GLU A 233 19.63 1.58 -11.63
C GLU A 233 18.32 2.04 -10.96
N LEU A 234 18.15 1.71 -9.69
CA LEU A 234 16.99 2.20 -8.91
C LEU A 234 17.21 3.65 -8.47
N PHE A 235 18.40 4.05 -8.11
CA PHE A 235 18.72 5.46 -7.81
C PHE A 235 18.60 6.35 -9.04
N ASP A 236 18.95 5.85 -10.25
CA ASP A 236 18.70 6.57 -11.50
C ASP A 236 17.21 6.86 -11.70
N LEU A 237 16.34 5.87 -11.45
CA LEU A 237 14.89 6.04 -11.52
C LEU A 237 14.36 6.96 -10.42
N LEU A 238 14.84 6.80 -9.17
CA LEU A 238 14.45 7.65 -8.04
C LEU A 238 14.78 9.12 -8.29
N SER A 239 15.93 9.39 -8.94
CA SER A 239 16.39 10.75 -9.24
C SER A 239 15.49 11.53 -10.21
N GLU A 240 14.56 10.86 -10.88
CA GLU A 240 13.56 11.46 -11.76
C GLU A 240 12.32 11.97 -10.99
N ILE A 241 12.14 11.60 -9.70
CA ILE A 241 10.94 11.90 -8.92
C ILE A 241 11.13 13.20 -8.13
N ASP A 242 10.25 14.17 -8.34
CA ASP A 242 10.20 15.38 -7.50
C ASP A 242 9.55 15.06 -6.15
N ALA A 243 10.33 14.46 -5.26
CA ALA A 243 9.88 13.97 -3.97
C ALA A 243 9.79 15.07 -2.88
N LYS A 244 8.91 14.87 -1.91
CA LYS A 244 8.93 15.59 -0.63
C LYS A 244 10.01 15.03 0.30
N LEU A 245 10.21 13.70 0.30
CA LEU A 245 11.19 12.98 1.09
C LEU A 245 11.51 11.65 0.40
N PHE A 246 12.77 11.24 0.40
CA PHE A 246 13.18 9.87 0.09
C PHE A 246 13.44 9.08 1.37
N ILE A 247 12.80 7.93 1.52
CA ILE A 247 13.00 6.97 2.60
C ILE A 247 13.76 5.77 2.02
N ILE A 248 15.01 5.58 2.44
CA ILE A 248 15.88 4.50 1.95
C ILE A 248 15.97 3.42 3.04
N ASP A 249 15.09 2.42 2.92
CA ASP A 249 14.87 1.34 3.87
C ASP A 249 15.28 -0.01 3.26
N CYS A 250 16.57 -0.15 2.94
CA CYS A 250 17.10 -1.29 2.22
C CYS A 250 17.94 -2.25 3.07
N MET A 251 18.27 -1.87 4.31
CA MET A 251 19.18 -2.65 5.16
C MET A 251 18.74 -4.10 5.37
N PRO A 252 17.43 -4.43 5.52
CA PRO A 252 17.01 -5.84 5.68
C PRO A 252 17.34 -6.78 4.51
N ASN A 253 17.70 -6.28 3.33
CA ASN A 253 18.15 -7.11 2.20
C ASN A 253 19.68 -7.09 1.97
N LEU A 254 20.44 -6.51 2.88
CA LEU A 254 21.90 -6.41 2.80
C LEU A 254 22.69 -7.36 3.70
N PRO A 255 22.14 -8.06 4.72
CA PRO A 255 22.88 -9.09 5.42
C PRO A 255 23.54 -10.08 4.44
N GLY A 256 24.81 -10.40 4.68
CA GLY A 256 25.62 -11.23 3.78
C GLY A 256 26.28 -10.50 2.60
N LYS A 257 26.07 -9.17 2.46
CA LYS A 257 26.92 -8.33 1.61
C LYS A 257 28.19 -7.92 2.36
N SER A 258 29.27 -7.66 1.62
CA SER A 258 30.47 -7.12 2.26
C SER A 258 30.23 -5.69 2.78
N ALA A 259 30.93 -5.33 3.85
CA ALA A 259 30.93 -4.01 4.44
C ALA A 259 31.14 -2.91 3.39
N GLU A 260 32.15 -3.07 2.53
CA GLU A 260 32.47 -2.15 1.44
C GLU A 260 31.30 -1.93 0.49
N VAL A 261 30.59 -2.98 0.10
CA VAL A 261 29.43 -2.89 -0.82
C VAL A 261 28.29 -2.09 -0.21
N ILE A 262 28.01 -2.28 1.09
CA ILE A 262 26.95 -1.55 1.78
C ILE A 262 27.29 -0.07 1.85
N TYR A 263 28.49 0.25 2.34
CA TYR A 263 29.01 1.60 2.44
C TYR A 263 29.00 2.32 1.08
N ASP A 264 29.62 1.73 0.07
CA ASP A 264 29.78 2.32 -1.26
C ASP A 264 28.43 2.58 -1.93
N ARG A 265 27.50 1.60 -1.87
CA ARG A 265 26.19 1.77 -2.49
C ARG A 265 25.36 2.83 -1.81
N THR A 266 25.46 2.96 -0.48
CA THR A 266 24.79 4.03 0.26
C THR A 266 25.31 5.39 -0.18
N LEU A 267 26.63 5.60 -0.19
CA LEU A 267 27.23 6.87 -0.61
C LEU A 267 26.86 7.24 -2.05
N LYS A 268 27.06 6.30 -2.99
CA LYS A 268 26.77 6.52 -4.41
C LYS A 268 25.30 6.83 -4.65
N GLY A 269 24.41 6.09 -3.97
CA GLY A 269 22.97 6.30 -4.09
C GLY A 269 22.52 7.68 -3.58
N VAL A 270 22.98 8.09 -2.39
CA VAL A 270 22.67 9.41 -1.85
C VAL A 270 23.23 10.53 -2.73
N LYS A 271 24.49 10.42 -3.16
CA LYS A 271 25.11 11.40 -4.06
C LYS A 271 24.36 11.50 -5.38
N LYS A 272 23.91 10.37 -5.92
CA LYS A 272 23.10 10.35 -7.14
C LYS A 272 21.77 11.10 -6.96
N LEU A 273 21.05 10.91 -5.87
CA LEU A 273 19.83 11.67 -5.59
C LEU A 273 20.13 13.18 -5.46
N ARG A 274 21.25 13.56 -4.89
CA ARG A 274 21.65 14.96 -4.73
C ARG A 274 21.99 15.66 -6.05
N GLU A 275 22.31 14.93 -7.11
CA GLU A 275 22.52 15.51 -8.44
C GLU A 275 21.27 16.23 -8.97
N THR A 276 20.09 15.75 -8.62
CA THR A 276 18.81 16.23 -9.18
C THR A 276 17.81 16.73 -8.14
N SER A 277 17.95 16.33 -6.86
CA SER A 277 16.95 16.60 -5.82
C SER A 277 17.56 17.25 -4.58
N LYS A 278 16.84 18.24 -4.04
CA LYS A 278 17.08 18.84 -2.72
C LYS A 278 16.18 18.23 -1.64
N ALA A 279 15.32 17.29 -1.97
CA ALA A 279 14.42 16.68 -0.99
C ALA A 279 15.22 16.00 0.13
N PRO A 280 14.78 16.06 1.39
CA PRO A 280 15.36 15.28 2.47
C PRO A 280 15.52 13.80 2.12
N ILE A 281 16.58 13.17 2.64
CA ILE A 281 16.81 11.73 2.49
C ILE A 281 16.92 11.13 3.89
N LEU A 282 16.06 10.16 4.20
CA LEU A 282 16.10 9.39 5.43
C LEU A 282 16.77 8.04 5.18
N LEU A 283 17.88 7.79 5.82
CA LEU A 283 18.57 6.51 5.86
C LEU A 283 18.07 5.71 7.06
N VAL A 284 17.66 4.47 6.83
CA VAL A 284 16.98 3.64 7.83
C VAL A 284 17.80 2.40 8.14
N GLU A 285 18.06 2.13 9.42
CA GLU A 285 18.72 0.91 9.87
C GLU A 285 17.85 -0.34 9.65
N HIS A 286 18.48 -1.49 9.67
CA HIS A 286 17.80 -2.76 9.86
C HIS A 286 17.21 -2.80 11.27
N ASP A 287 15.95 -3.14 11.39
CA ASP A 287 15.19 -3.19 12.64
C ASP A 287 15.55 -4.35 13.58
N GLY A 288 16.45 -5.25 13.14
CA GLY A 288 16.87 -6.44 13.87
C GLY A 288 16.07 -7.68 13.46
N TYR A 289 16.35 -8.79 14.14
CA TYR A 289 15.60 -10.04 14.03
C TYR A 289 14.99 -10.40 15.39
N ALA A 290 13.84 -11.07 15.40
CA ALA A 290 13.18 -11.49 16.64
C ALA A 290 14.05 -12.41 17.53
N ASN A 291 15.03 -13.08 16.94
CA ASN A 291 15.93 -14.02 17.63
C ASN A 291 17.36 -13.46 17.85
N ASP A 292 17.58 -12.17 17.68
CA ASP A 292 18.93 -11.59 17.81
C ASP A 292 19.50 -11.74 19.24
N VAL A 293 18.67 -11.70 20.27
CA VAL A 293 19.08 -11.94 21.67
C VAL A 293 19.46 -13.40 21.97
N THR A 294 19.10 -14.34 21.10
CA THR A 294 19.37 -15.78 21.26
C THR A 294 20.32 -16.34 20.20
N SER A 295 20.71 -15.54 19.21
CA SER A 295 21.56 -15.93 18.09
C SER A 295 22.55 -14.83 17.74
N GLU A 296 23.82 -15.00 18.20
CA GLU A 296 24.92 -14.10 17.84
C GLU A 296 25.03 -13.90 16.32
N LYS A 297 24.83 -14.97 15.54
CA LYS A 297 24.86 -14.91 14.08
C LYS A 297 23.76 -14.00 13.51
N ALA A 298 22.57 -14.03 14.09
CA ALA A 298 21.46 -13.16 13.68
C ALA A 298 21.78 -11.70 13.99
N GLU A 299 22.25 -11.43 15.21
CA GLU A 299 22.67 -10.10 15.66
C GLU A 299 23.83 -9.57 14.80
N GLU A 300 24.89 -10.32 14.61
CA GLU A 300 26.05 -9.91 13.83
C GLU A 300 25.69 -9.58 12.38
N SER A 301 24.76 -10.33 11.78
CA SER A 301 24.41 -10.16 10.36
C SER A 301 23.80 -8.79 10.03
N TYR A 302 22.92 -8.27 10.88
CA TYR A 302 22.35 -6.94 10.66
C TYR A 302 23.24 -5.82 11.26
N ARG A 303 23.99 -6.12 12.31
CA ARG A 303 24.93 -5.16 12.92
C ARG A 303 25.96 -4.66 11.91
N VAL A 304 26.50 -5.55 11.08
CA VAL A 304 27.40 -5.15 9.98
C VAL A 304 26.72 -4.16 9.04
N ALA A 305 25.46 -4.44 8.65
CA ALA A 305 24.71 -3.56 7.76
C ALA A 305 24.48 -2.18 8.38
N ASN A 306 24.04 -2.12 9.64
CA ASN A 306 23.79 -0.87 10.35
C ASN A 306 25.09 -0.10 10.61
N THR A 307 26.19 -0.79 10.94
CA THR A 307 27.52 -0.15 11.11
C THR A 307 27.97 0.55 9.82
N GLU A 308 27.86 -0.10 8.68
CA GLU A 308 28.30 0.48 7.41
C GLU A 308 27.35 1.59 6.91
N LEU A 309 26.05 1.46 7.20
CA LEU A 309 25.09 2.55 6.95
C LEU A 309 25.44 3.79 7.78
N ARG A 310 25.72 3.60 9.08
CA ARG A 310 26.12 4.66 10.00
C ARG A 310 27.42 5.33 9.54
N LYS A 311 28.40 4.54 9.12
CA LYS A 311 29.66 5.05 8.59
C LYS A 311 29.45 5.88 7.31
N ALA A 312 28.59 5.40 6.39
CA ALA A 312 28.25 6.15 5.19
C ALA A 312 27.54 7.47 5.55
N TYR A 313 26.60 7.43 6.48
CA TYR A 313 25.94 8.64 6.99
C TYR A 313 26.95 9.65 7.55
N ASN A 314 27.88 9.23 8.41
CA ASN A 314 28.90 10.11 8.98
C ASN A 314 29.77 10.74 7.89
N THR A 315 30.18 9.97 6.88
CA THR A 315 30.93 10.48 5.73
C THR A 315 30.14 11.54 4.96
N LEU A 316 28.82 11.31 4.75
CA LEU A 316 27.96 12.31 4.09
C LEU A 316 27.86 13.61 4.91
N GLN A 317 27.82 13.50 6.25
CA GLN A 317 27.84 14.67 7.14
C GLN A 317 29.18 15.41 7.08
N GLU A 318 30.32 14.70 7.09
CA GLU A 318 31.65 15.27 6.93
C GLU A 318 31.84 15.96 5.58
N GLU A 319 31.27 15.41 4.53
CA GLU A 319 31.23 16.01 3.19
C GLU A 319 30.21 17.16 3.08
N GLN A 320 29.51 17.49 4.16
CA GLN A 320 28.48 18.54 4.22
C GLN A 320 27.34 18.35 3.20
N ILE A 321 26.98 17.11 2.90
CA ILE A 321 25.79 16.80 2.07
C ILE A 321 24.54 17.18 2.89
N PRO A 322 23.71 18.12 2.40
CA PRO A 322 22.61 18.66 3.20
C PRO A 322 21.43 17.69 3.32
N ASP A 323 20.60 17.89 4.35
CA ASP A 323 19.28 17.27 4.54
C ASP A 323 19.29 15.73 4.50
N ILE A 324 20.32 15.11 5.09
CA ILE A 324 20.40 13.68 5.32
C ILE A 324 20.05 13.38 6.76
N TYR A 325 19.03 12.56 6.96
CA TYR A 325 18.51 12.12 8.26
C TYR A 325 18.79 10.64 8.45
N TYR A 326 18.72 10.20 9.68
CA TYR A 326 19.03 8.83 10.06
C TYR A 326 18.04 8.32 11.09
N LEU A 327 17.51 7.11 10.88
CA LEU A 327 16.60 6.42 11.79
C LEU A 327 17.26 5.14 12.28
N THR A 328 17.44 5.02 13.58
CA THR A 328 18.06 3.86 14.21
C THR A 328 17.08 2.72 14.45
N LYS A 329 17.62 1.51 14.65
CA LYS A 329 16.84 0.33 15.08
C LYS A 329 16.01 0.62 16.33
N GLU A 330 16.63 1.30 17.32
CA GLU A 330 16.01 1.63 18.59
C GLU A 330 14.83 2.61 18.42
N GLU A 331 14.97 3.57 17.51
CA GLU A 331 13.90 4.54 17.20
C GLU A 331 12.76 3.91 16.39
N ILE A 332 13.05 2.92 15.54
CA ILE A 332 12.01 2.10 14.90
C ILE A 332 11.24 1.34 15.98
N GLY A 333 11.94 0.67 16.90
CA GLY A 333 11.39 0.12 18.14
C GLY A 333 10.35 -0.99 17.92
N ILE A 334 10.61 -1.95 17.00
CA ILE A 334 9.68 -3.06 16.77
C ILE A 334 9.55 -3.89 18.05
N PRO A 335 8.32 -4.07 18.57
CA PRO A 335 8.11 -4.87 19.79
C PRO A 335 8.38 -6.36 19.55
N ALA A 336 8.63 -7.12 20.60
CA ALA A 336 8.92 -8.57 20.53
C ALA A 336 7.84 -9.36 19.75
N ASP A 337 6.55 -9.00 19.92
CA ASP A 337 5.43 -9.63 19.20
C ASP A 337 5.12 -8.93 17.87
N GLY A 338 6.01 -8.05 17.42
CA GLY A 338 5.85 -7.26 16.20
C GLY A 338 6.22 -8.00 14.91
N MET A 339 6.69 -9.25 14.98
CA MET A 339 7.16 -10.02 13.83
C MET A 339 6.39 -11.34 13.66
N VAL A 340 6.23 -11.81 12.41
CA VAL A 340 5.54 -13.05 12.06
C VAL A 340 6.52 -14.24 12.00
N ASP A 341 7.65 -14.07 11.33
CA ASP A 341 8.63 -15.12 11.03
C ASP A 341 10.05 -14.77 11.53
N GLY A 342 10.14 -13.78 12.39
CA GLY A 342 11.39 -13.27 12.93
C GLY A 342 12.04 -12.18 12.08
N VAL A 343 11.45 -11.84 10.94
CA VAL A 343 11.91 -10.79 10.01
C VAL A 343 10.78 -9.83 9.61
N HIS A 344 9.65 -10.39 9.17
CA HIS A 344 8.54 -9.63 8.63
C HIS A 344 7.54 -9.24 9.71
N SER A 345 7.08 -8.00 9.66
CA SER A 345 6.24 -7.42 10.69
C SER A 345 4.80 -7.91 10.65
N THR A 346 4.23 -8.17 11.85
CA THR A 346 2.77 -8.25 12.06
C THR A 346 2.13 -6.87 11.84
N ASP A 347 0.79 -6.79 11.88
CA ASP A 347 0.08 -5.50 11.85
C ASP A 347 0.54 -4.56 12.99
N LEU A 348 0.91 -5.11 14.16
CA LEU A 348 1.48 -4.34 15.26
C LEU A 348 2.83 -3.72 14.88
N GLY A 349 3.74 -4.51 14.31
CA GLY A 349 5.03 -4.02 13.84
C GLY A 349 4.87 -3.03 12.68
N MET A 350 3.94 -3.27 11.74
CA MET A 350 3.63 -2.34 10.65
C MET A 350 3.14 -0.98 11.17
N GLN A 351 2.30 -0.98 12.22
CA GLN A 351 1.84 0.25 12.86
C GLN A 351 3.01 1.00 13.51
N GLN A 352 3.90 0.28 14.21
CA GLN A 352 5.09 0.84 14.84
C GLN A 352 6.04 1.47 13.82
N TYR A 353 6.29 0.80 12.68
CA TYR A 353 7.04 1.38 11.56
C TYR A 353 6.42 2.70 11.09
N ALA A 354 5.13 2.68 10.78
CA ALA A 354 4.44 3.88 10.30
C ALA A 354 4.51 5.04 11.30
N ASP A 355 4.40 4.74 12.60
CA ASP A 355 4.46 5.76 13.65
C ASP A 355 5.87 6.36 13.78
N SER A 356 6.92 5.55 13.70
CA SER A 356 8.30 6.01 13.75
C SER A 356 8.63 6.95 12.58
N TYR A 357 8.24 6.59 11.37
CA TYR A 357 8.42 7.45 10.20
C TYR A 357 7.57 8.72 10.28
N PHE A 358 6.32 8.61 10.73
CA PHE A 358 5.44 9.76 10.87
C PHE A 358 5.96 10.76 11.90
N CYS A 359 6.46 10.29 13.04
CA CYS A 359 7.09 11.15 14.04
C CYS A 359 8.23 11.99 13.45
N LEU A 360 9.13 11.36 12.68
CA LEU A 360 10.25 12.08 12.05
C LEU A 360 9.79 13.16 11.06
N LEU A 361 8.72 12.90 10.31
CA LEU A 361 8.20 13.87 9.34
C LEU A 361 7.69 15.16 9.98
N TYR A 362 7.20 15.08 11.22
CA TYR A 362 6.54 16.21 11.90
C TYR A 362 7.32 16.76 13.11
N THR A 363 8.36 16.05 13.58
CA THR A 363 9.19 16.48 14.73
C THR A 363 10.59 16.95 14.33
N SER A 364 11.08 16.58 13.15
CA SER A 364 12.31 17.18 12.62
C SER A 364 12.08 18.66 12.37
N PRO A 365 13.00 19.56 12.75
CA PRO A 365 12.86 20.97 12.44
C PRO A 365 12.65 21.10 10.93
N SER A 366 11.51 21.69 10.57
CA SER A 366 11.21 22.04 9.19
C SER A 366 12.36 22.90 8.65
N PRO A 367 12.94 22.57 7.48
CA PRO A 367 13.94 23.41 6.88
C PRO A 367 13.39 24.79 6.52
#